data_1cb16ac63baca55c39b0dfc2a5d0bd4e
#
_entry.id   1cb16ac63baca55c39b0dfc2a5d0bd4e
#
_cell.length_a   1.000
_cell.length_b   1.000
_cell.length_c   1.000
_cell.angle_alpha   90.00
_cell.angle_beta   90.00
_cell.angle_gamma   90.00
#
_symmetry.space_group_name_H-M   'P 1'
#
loop_
_entity.id
_entity.type
_entity.pdbx_description
1 polymer ?
#
loop_
_entity_poly.entity_id
_entity_poly.type
_entity_poly.pdbx_seq_one_letter_code
_entity_poly.pdbx_strand_id
1 'polypeptide(L)'
;MLCNVRCAGHWLAAHISFGMIERKKMIVKLAIVASAVACLLTGSLQAADVYRFRGENAQGKFNETGLLKQWPEEGLEPKWTYNELGAGWGSVIKVANRLYVSGLDPEDNRMEAIFCLDLDGKKLWQAQIGKNWRKSFQAARTTPTYDNGKLVAMTGSGVIACIDAKNGKKLWDKNLAETYETQFGPWGMAESLVVKDGKVFATVCGRKALAVALKMADGSVVWEVPSNNDRCAYVSPALCEGQLILMTASKVTGVNPATGKVCWQTDYAEYARPSRSQGINCNPPVVKGNRFFVSAGYDQGGVMYELLPDKKGVKMIWNSKVLDPHHDGMVELDGKIYGSSWINNNSGNWVCLNWKNGNVIYDQQWERRGKGIVIYADGMLYIYEERRGRLGLLKPGDHFEVVSSFPIRFGSKEHWSHPVISDGILYVRRGNALAAFDIRKKK
;
A
#
# COMPACT_ATOMS: atom_id res chain seq x y z
N MET A 1 58.04 -24.00 -70.45
CA MET A 1 57.94 -22.67 -69.81
C MET A 1 56.49 -22.23 -69.70
N LEU A 2 55.81 -22.67 -68.71
CA LEU A 2 54.47 -22.24 -68.37
C LEU A 2 54.25 -22.60 -66.89
N CYS A 3 54.56 -21.65 -66.01
CA CYS A 3 54.06 -21.71 -64.65
C CYS A 3 54.23 -20.32 -64.02
N ASN A 4 53.17 -19.79 -63.43
CA ASN A 4 53.07 -18.58 -62.60
C ASN A 4 52.18 -17.46 -63.15
N VAL A 5 50.87 -17.69 -63.16
CA VAL A 5 49.89 -16.58 -63.06
C VAL A 5 48.59 -17.07 -62.40
N ARG A 6 48.62 -17.82 -61.29
CA ARG A 6 47.34 -18.20 -60.62
C ARG A 6 47.26 -17.95 -59.10
N CYS A 7 48.27 -17.32 -58.48
CA CYS A 7 48.23 -17.12 -57.02
C CYS A 7 47.88 -15.70 -56.54
N ALA A 8 47.84 -14.68 -57.40
CA ALA A 8 47.58 -13.29 -56.96
C ALA A 8 46.08 -12.93 -56.83
N GLY A 9 45.19 -13.67 -57.56
CA GLY A 9 43.74 -13.34 -57.53
C GLY A 9 42.97 -13.81 -56.27
N HIS A 10 43.44 -14.86 -55.61
CA HIS A 10 42.74 -15.39 -54.45
C HIS A 10 43.00 -14.62 -53.14
N TRP A 11 44.14 -13.95 -52.99
CA TRP A 11 44.47 -13.15 -51.80
C TRP A 11 43.70 -11.83 -51.77
N LEU A 12 43.47 -11.18 -52.93
CA LEU A 12 42.73 -9.94 -52.96
C LEU A 12 41.22 -10.13 -52.70
N ALA A 13 40.64 -11.21 -53.16
CA ALA A 13 39.22 -11.54 -52.93
C ALA A 13 38.95 -11.91 -51.49
N ALA A 14 39.88 -12.60 -50.80
CA ALA A 14 39.78 -12.96 -49.40
C ALA A 14 39.87 -11.75 -48.48
N HIS A 15 40.74 -10.78 -48.76
CA HIS A 15 40.88 -9.56 -47.94
C HIS A 15 39.67 -8.60 -48.12
N ILE A 16 39.10 -8.49 -49.31
CA ILE A 16 37.90 -7.65 -49.57
C ILE A 16 36.70 -8.31 -48.88
N SER A 17 36.52 -9.62 -48.91
CA SER A 17 35.44 -10.36 -48.28
C SER A 17 35.52 -10.25 -46.74
N PHE A 18 36.74 -10.37 -46.14
CA PHE A 18 36.94 -10.25 -44.70
C PHE A 18 36.63 -8.83 -44.20
N GLY A 19 37.06 -7.79 -44.92
CA GLY A 19 36.74 -6.37 -44.59
C GLY A 19 35.25 -6.05 -44.65
N MET A 20 34.53 -6.66 -45.58
CA MET A 20 33.06 -6.48 -45.71
C MET A 20 32.30 -7.20 -44.59
N ILE A 21 32.76 -8.38 -44.16
CA ILE A 21 32.15 -9.13 -43.05
C ILE A 21 32.34 -8.37 -41.72
N GLU A 22 33.53 -7.86 -41.46
CA GLU A 22 33.83 -7.06 -40.27
C GLU A 22 33.03 -5.73 -40.23
N ARG A 23 32.92 -5.03 -41.37
CA ARG A 23 32.08 -3.83 -41.47
C ARG A 23 30.60 -4.13 -41.24
N LYS A 24 30.06 -5.24 -41.77
CA LYS A 24 28.70 -5.67 -41.49
C LYS A 24 28.49 -6.00 -40.00
N LYS A 25 29.40 -6.71 -39.37
CA LYS A 25 29.36 -6.99 -37.91
C LYS A 25 29.44 -5.73 -37.08
N MET A 26 30.24 -4.75 -37.46
CA MET A 26 30.33 -3.47 -36.78
C MET A 26 29.05 -2.62 -36.94
N ILE A 27 28.43 -2.59 -38.12
CA ILE A 27 27.18 -1.90 -38.38
C ILE A 27 26.04 -2.56 -37.59
N VAL A 28 25.98 -3.89 -37.52
CA VAL A 28 24.98 -4.62 -36.73
C VAL A 28 25.18 -4.35 -35.22
N LYS A 29 26.43 -4.34 -34.72
CA LYS A 29 26.70 -3.97 -33.33
C LYS A 29 26.32 -2.52 -33.02
N LEU A 30 26.62 -1.58 -33.90
CA LEU A 30 26.20 -0.17 -33.75
C LEU A 30 24.66 -0.02 -33.80
N ALA A 31 23.98 -0.76 -34.68
CA ALA A 31 22.51 -0.74 -34.75
C ALA A 31 21.87 -1.35 -33.48
N ILE A 32 22.46 -2.42 -32.93
CA ILE A 32 21.99 -3.03 -31.66
C ILE A 32 22.23 -2.08 -30.49
N VAL A 33 23.39 -1.42 -30.43
CA VAL A 33 23.70 -0.43 -29.38
C VAL A 33 22.79 0.81 -29.53
N ALA A 34 22.56 1.30 -30.74
CA ALA A 34 21.66 2.40 -30.99
C ALA A 34 20.19 2.07 -30.64
N SER A 35 19.75 0.83 -30.93
CA SER A 35 18.42 0.36 -30.53
C SER A 35 18.31 0.17 -29.01
N ALA A 36 19.36 -0.31 -28.32
CA ALA A 36 19.39 -0.41 -26.88
C ALA A 36 19.42 0.97 -26.19
N VAL A 37 20.17 1.92 -26.74
CA VAL A 37 20.20 3.31 -26.26
C VAL A 37 18.90 4.04 -26.57
N ALA A 38 18.26 3.80 -27.71
CA ALA A 38 16.93 4.33 -28.01
C ALA A 38 15.84 3.76 -27.09
N CYS A 39 15.91 2.46 -26.72
CA CYS A 39 15.05 1.88 -25.69
C CYS A 39 15.31 2.45 -24.28
N LEU A 40 16.55 2.89 -24.00
CA LEU A 40 16.89 3.54 -22.73
C LEU A 40 16.51 5.03 -22.69
N LEU A 41 16.36 5.69 -23.85
CA LEU A 41 15.99 7.10 -23.97
C LEU A 41 14.48 7.32 -24.21
N THR A 42 13.73 6.30 -24.59
CA THR A 42 12.27 6.27 -24.56
C THR A 42 11.77 5.54 -23.32
N GLY A 43 12.38 5.79 -22.17
CA GLY A 43 11.70 5.59 -20.90
C GLY A 43 10.47 6.49 -20.92
N SER A 44 9.40 6.06 -21.58
CA SER A 44 8.07 6.52 -21.22
C SER A 44 8.03 6.34 -19.71
N LEU A 45 7.89 7.42 -18.98
CA LEU A 45 7.46 7.39 -17.59
C LEU A 45 6.19 6.55 -17.59
N GLN A 46 6.36 5.23 -17.37
CA GLN A 46 5.22 4.33 -17.29
C GLN A 46 4.47 4.83 -16.09
N ALA A 47 3.26 5.25 -16.33
CA ALA A 47 2.35 5.75 -15.32
C ALA A 47 2.50 4.91 -14.03
N ALA A 48 2.77 5.56 -12.92
CA ALA A 48 3.00 4.87 -11.65
C ALA A 48 1.68 4.31 -11.14
N ASP A 49 1.33 3.10 -11.57
CA ASP A 49 0.13 2.41 -11.12
C ASP A 49 0.22 2.10 -9.62
N VAL A 50 -0.90 2.21 -8.94
CA VAL A 50 -1.05 1.88 -7.52
C VAL A 50 -2.02 0.73 -7.38
N TYR A 51 -1.50 -0.48 -7.23
CA TYR A 51 -2.27 -1.73 -7.30
C TYR A 51 -2.95 -2.13 -5.99
N ARG A 52 -2.60 -1.50 -4.86
CA ARG A 52 -3.07 -1.87 -3.53
C ARG A 52 -2.94 -0.74 -2.50
N PHE A 53 -3.51 -0.97 -1.31
CA PHE A 53 -3.43 -0.06 -0.17
C PHE A 53 -2.00 0.40 0.12
N ARG A 54 -1.80 1.72 0.21
CA ARG A 54 -0.52 2.38 0.49
C ARG A 54 0.62 2.03 -0.49
N GLY A 55 0.28 1.65 -1.74
CA GLY A 55 1.27 1.34 -2.77
C GLY A 55 2.04 0.05 -2.51
N GLU A 56 3.25 -0.04 -3.04
CA GLU A 56 4.07 -1.23 -2.93
C GLU A 56 4.33 -1.62 -1.47
N ASN A 57 4.07 -2.87 -1.16
CA ASN A 57 4.22 -3.47 0.18
C ASN A 57 3.58 -2.66 1.33
N ALA A 58 2.54 -1.88 1.04
CA ALA A 58 1.83 -1.00 1.98
C ALA A 58 2.71 0.07 2.67
N GLN A 59 3.83 0.49 2.07
CA GLN A 59 4.80 1.38 2.69
C GLN A 59 4.44 2.87 2.63
N GLY A 60 3.38 3.25 1.88
CA GLY A 60 2.95 4.64 1.74
C GLY A 60 3.94 5.51 0.95
N LYS A 61 4.74 4.89 0.08
CA LYS A 61 5.69 5.56 -0.80
C LYS A 61 5.20 5.46 -2.23
N PHE A 62 5.17 6.58 -2.93
CA PHE A 62 4.78 6.66 -4.34
C PHE A 62 5.96 7.13 -5.17
N ASN A 63 6.29 6.39 -6.22
CA ASN A 63 7.44 6.66 -7.07
C ASN A 63 7.08 7.72 -8.12
N GLU A 64 7.06 8.98 -7.68
CA GLU A 64 6.71 10.15 -8.47
C GLU A 64 7.86 11.15 -8.53
N THR A 65 7.85 11.99 -9.56
CA THR A 65 8.83 13.08 -9.74
C THR A 65 8.15 14.31 -10.34
N GLY A 66 8.77 15.49 -10.19
CA GLY A 66 8.25 16.73 -10.78
C GLY A 66 7.00 17.26 -10.09
N LEU A 67 6.84 16.95 -8.81
CA LEU A 67 5.73 17.43 -8.01
C LEU A 67 6.02 18.80 -7.36
N LEU A 68 4.96 19.53 -7.03
CA LEU A 68 5.04 20.77 -6.26
C LEU A 68 5.71 20.50 -4.90
N LYS A 69 6.64 21.37 -4.51
CA LYS A 69 7.30 21.34 -3.20
C LYS A 69 6.68 22.34 -2.21
N GLN A 70 5.79 23.15 -2.69
CA GLN A 70 4.97 24.09 -1.95
C GLN A 70 3.66 24.28 -2.69
N TRP A 71 2.56 24.33 -1.98
CA TRP A 71 1.24 24.64 -2.52
C TRP A 71 0.99 26.15 -2.47
N PRO A 72 0.11 26.70 -3.35
CA PRO A 72 -0.36 28.08 -3.26
C PRO A 72 -0.93 28.40 -1.88
N GLU A 73 -0.88 29.64 -1.48
CA GLU A 73 -1.38 30.11 -0.17
C GLU A 73 -2.88 29.84 -0.01
N GLU A 74 -3.64 30.03 -1.07
CA GLU A 74 -5.09 29.71 -1.15
C GLU A 74 -5.39 28.22 -1.09
N GLY A 75 -4.39 27.35 -1.26
CA GLY A 75 -4.49 25.90 -1.37
C GLY A 75 -4.64 25.44 -2.82
N LEU A 76 -5.07 24.19 -2.98
CA LEU A 76 -5.32 23.58 -4.28
C LEU A 76 -6.82 23.37 -4.48
N GLU A 77 -7.31 23.72 -5.67
CA GLU A 77 -8.65 23.35 -6.10
C GLU A 77 -8.63 21.97 -6.77
N PRO A 78 -9.64 21.13 -6.51
CA PRO A 78 -9.72 19.83 -7.16
C PRO A 78 -10.03 20.00 -8.66
N LYS A 79 -9.38 19.19 -9.51
CA LYS A 79 -9.77 19.05 -10.92
C LYS A 79 -11.20 18.56 -11.08
N TRP A 80 -11.58 17.64 -10.20
CA TRP A 80 -12.93 17.10 -10.09
C TRP A 80 -13.16 16.51 -8.70
N THR A 81 -14.44 16.36 -8.35
CA THR A 81 -14.89 15.67 -7.14
C THR A 81 -16.06 14.76 -7.49
N TYR A 82 -15.96 13.48 -7.11
CA TYR A 82 -17.04 12.51 -7.21
C TYR A 82 -17.62 12.25 -5.82
N ASN A 83 -18.95 12.42 -5.63
CA ASN A 83 -19.59 12.46 -4.31
C ASN A 83 -20.49 11.26 -3.98
N GLU A 84 -20.53 10.23 -4.84
CA GLU A 84 -21.52 9.14 -4.75
C GLU A 84 -20.88 7.79 -4.41
N LEU A 85 -19.75 7.78 -3.68
CA LEU A 85 -19.09 6.53 -3.29
C LEU A 85 -19.79 5.77 -2.15
N GLY A 86 -20.80 6.37 -1.51
CA GLY A 86 -21.26 5.90 -0.23
C GLY A 86 -20.19 6.02 0.87
N ALA A 87 -20.53 5.71 2.10
CA ALA A 87 -19.60 5.87 3.22
C ALA A 87 -18.44 4.88 3.12
N GLY A 88 -17.22 5.34 3.33
CA GLY A 88 -16.04 4.49 3.32
C GLY A 88 -14.73 5.19 3.68
N TRP A 89 -13.75 4.40 4.08
CA TRP A 89 -12.39 4.84 4.43
C TRP A 89 -11.29 4.11 3.64
N GLY A 90 -11.64 3.14 2.80
CA GLY A 90 -10.69 2.53 1.87
C GLY A 90 -10.10 3.57 0.92
N SER A 91 -8.81 3.47 0.64
CA SER A 91 -8.12 4.32 -0.33
C SER A 91 -8.56 3.98 -1.76
N VAL A 92 -8.31 4.90 -2.68
CA VAL A 92 -8.36 4.60 -4.11
C VAL A 92 -7.12 3.82 -4.53
N ILE A 93 -7.26 2.97 -5.54
CA ILE A 93 -6.11 2.48 -6.34
C ILE A 93 -6.27 2.99 -7.77
N LYS A 94 -5.15 3.18 -8.46
CA LYS A 94 -5.11 3.65 -9.85
C LYS A 94 -4.37 2.63 -10.70
N VAL A 95 -5.03 2.11 -11.73
CA VAL A 95 -4.43 1.14 -12.66
C VAL A 95 -4.76 1.57 -14.10
N ALA A 96 -3.75 1.82 -14.89
CA ALA A 96 -3.86 2.39 -16.22
C ALA A 96 -4.72 3.67 -16.21
N ASN A 97 -5.82 3.69 -16.91
CA ASN A 97 -6.76 4.83 -17.00
C ASN A 97 -8.00 4.68 -16.10
N ARG A 98 -7.89 3.93 -15.01
CA ARG A 98 -9.02 3.64 -14.10
C ARG A 98 -8.66 3.82 -12.64
N LEU A 99 -9.65 4.26 -11.88
CA LEU A 99 -9.62 4.36 -10.44
C LEU A 99 -10.61 3.35 -9.85
N TYR A 100 -10.19 2.63 -8.80
CA TYR A 100 -11.06 1.71 -8.10
C TYR A 100 -11.07 2.03 -6.61
N VAL A 101 -12.25 2.06 -6.03
CA VAL A 101 -12.43 2.43 -4.62
C VAL A 101 -13.63 1.70 -4.03
N SER A 102 -13.51 1.22 -2.80
CA SER A 102 -14.64 0.60 -2.08
C SER A 102 -15.54 1.66 -1.44
N GLY A 103 -16.79 1.35 -1.24
CA GLY A 103 -17.75 2.21 -0.54
C GLY A 103 -19.01 1.44 -0.16
N LEU A 104 -19.92 2.04 0.58
CA LEU A 104 -21.25 1.46 0.71
C LEU A 104 -22.01 1.63 -0.61
N ASP A 105 -22.83 0.62 -0.94
CA ASP A 105 -23.73 0.74 -2.07
C ASP A 105 -24.77 1.83 -1.78
N PRO A 106 -24.91 2.88 -2.59
CA PRO A 106 -25.91 3.94 -2.38
C PRO A 106 -27.35 3.46 -2.44
N GLU A 107 -27.62 2.36 -3.19
CA GLU A 107 -28.95 1.79 -3.34
C GLU A 107 -29.28 0.81 -2.20
N ASP A 108 -28.27 0.17 -1.63
CA ASP A 108 -28.41 -0.71 -0.46
C ASP A 108 -27.22 -0.57 0.49
N ASN A 109 -27.29 0.30 1.45
CA ASN A 109 -26.23 0.56 2.44
C ASN A 109 -25.90 -0.63 3.36
N ARG A 110 -26.61 -1.75 3.23
CA ARG A 110 -26.27 -3.02 3.87
C ARG A 110 -25.15 -3.76 3.13
N MET A 111 -24.83 -3.32 1.91
CA MET A 111 -23.83 -3.91 1.03
C MET A 111 -22.65 -2.96 0.86
N GLU A 112 -21.47 -3.55 0.74
CA GLU A 112 -20.28 -2.86 0.26
C GLU A 112 -20.11 -3.10 -1.25
N ALA A 113 -19.59 -2.10 -1.96
CA ALA A 113 -19.37 -2.14 -3.40
C ALA A 113 -17.96 -1.63 -3.74
N ILE A 114 -17.45 -2.03 -4.91
CA ILE A 114 -16.32 -1.39 -5.59
C ILE A 114 -16.89 -0.50 -6.69
N PHE A 115 -16.40 0.72 -6.75
CA PHE A 115 -16.67 1.70 -7.80
C PHE A 115 -15.48 1.79 -8.73
N CYS A 116 -15.71 1.81 -10.03
CA CYS A 116 -14.72 2.12 -11.03
C CYS A 116 -15.02 3.48 -11.64
N LEU A 117 -14.05 4.38 -11.59
CA LEU A 117 -14.11 5.68 -12.24
C LEU A 117 -13.04 5.77 -13.33
N ASP A 118 -13.25 6.64 -14.32
CA ASP A 118 -12.17 7.07 -15.19
C ASP A 118 -11.31 8.17 -14.50
N LEU A 119 -10.27 8.65 -15.19
CA LEU A 119 -9.37 9.66 -14.62
C LEU A 119 -9.98 11.08 -14.56
N ASP A 120 -11.14 11.29 -15.18
CA ASP A 120 -11.93 12.51 -15.10
C ASP A 120 -13.01 12.45 -14.01
N GLY A 121 -13.05 11.35 -13.24
CA GLY A 121 -13.97 11.17 -12.11
C GLY A 121 -15.37 10.67 -12.51
N LYS A 122 -15.57 10.25 -13.76
CA LYS A 122 -16.85 9.68 -14.22
C LYS A 122 -16.96 8.20 -13.82
N LYS A 123 -18.07 7.81 -13.21
CA LYS A 123 -18.36 6.42 -12.89
C LYS A 123 -18.55 5.59 -14.14
N LEU A 124 -17.74 4.52 -14.28
CA LEU A 124 -17.80 3.54 -15.36
C LEU A 124 -18.69 2.35 -14.98
N TRP A 125 -18.53 1.85 -13.77
CA TRP A 125 -19.35 0.79 -13.20
C TRP A 125 -19.25 0.74 -11.67
N GLN A 126 -20.16 0.00 -11.06
CA GLN A 126 -20.21 -0.30 -9.64
C GLN A 126 -20.61 -1.77 -9.46
N ALA A 127 -20.02 -2.45 -8.48
CA ALA A 127 -20.26 -3.87 -8.23
C ALA A 127 -20.32 -4.17 -6.73
N GLN A 128 -21.42 -4.75 -6.25
CA GLN A 128 -21.55 -5.23 -4.88
C GLN A 128 -20.59 -6.39 -4.61
N ILE A 129 -19.88 -6.34 -3.47
CA ILE A 129 -18.93 -7.36 -3.04
C ILE A 129 -19.38 -8.20 -1.86
N GLY A 130 -20.31 -7.70 -1.06
CA GLY A 130 -20.87 -8.46 0.07
C GLY A 130 -21.45 -7.55 1.16
N LYS A 131 -21.91 -8.17 2.25
CA LYS A 131 -22.54 -7.46 3.36
C LYS A 131 -21.56 -6.54 4.08
N ASN A 132 -22.06 -5.35 4.45
CA ASN A 132 -21.33 -4.39 5.28
C ASN A 132 -21.32 -4.81 6.76
N TRP A 133 -20.29 -4.36 7.50
CA TRP A 133 -20.27 -4.40 8.97
C TRP A 133 -21.22 -3.36 9.55
N ARG A 134 -22.22 -3.78 10.35
CA ARG A 134 -23.29 -2.90 10.82
C ARG A 134 -23.30 -2.64 12.32
N LYS A 135 -22.44 -3.33 13.10
CA LYS A 135 -22.43 -3.20 14.56
C LYS A 135 -21.81 -1.87 15.03
N SER A 136 -20.92 -1.26 14.24
CA SER A 136 -20.23 -0.01 14.57
C SER A 136 -19.66 0.64 13.31
N PHE A 137 -19.57 1.97 13.26
CA PHE A 137 -18.92 2.71 12.17
C PHE A 137 -19.24 2.12 10.79
N GLN A 138 -20.50 2.21 10.39
CA GLN A 138 -21.02 1.61 9.15
C GLN A 138 -20.42 2.29 7.93
N ALA A 139 -19.39 1.67 7.33
CA ALA A 139 -18.69 2.13 6.15
C ALA A 139 -17.79 1.02 5.59
N ALA A 140 -17.49 1.06 4.30
CA ALA A 140 -16.47 0.21 3.70
C ALA A 140 -15.07 0.62 4.20
N ARG A 141 -14.25 -0.36 4.63
CA ARG A 141 -12.98 -0.09 5.30
C ARG A 141 -11.77 -0.44 4.47
N THR A 142 -11.91 -1.39 3.56
CA THR A 142 -10.77 -1.99 2.86
C THR A 142 -10.52 -1.30 1.53
N THR A 143 -9.28 -1.30 1.09
CA THR A 143 -8.88 -0.89 -0.25
C THR A 143 -8.83 -2.13 -1.15
N PRO A 144 -9.41 -2.09 -2.36
CA PRO A 144 -9.28 -3.18 -3.30
C PRO A 144 -7.81 -3.40 -3.70
N THR A 145 -7.46 -4.64 -4.02
CA THR A 145 -6.16 -4.99 -4.59
C THR A 145 -6.36 -5.50 -6.01
N TYR A 146 -5.58 -4.96 -6.94
CA TYR A 146 -5.61 -5.36 -8.35
C TYR A 146 -4.49 -6.35 -8.65
N ASP A 147 -4.80 -7.38 -9.43
CA ASP A 147 -3.83 -8.30 -10.03
C ASP A 147 -4.36 -8.86 -11.36
N ASN A 148 -3.59 -8.70 -12.43
CA ASN A 148 -3.84 -9.31 -13.75
C ASN A 148 -5.31 -9.21 -14.24
N GLY A 149 -5.89 -8.01 -14.26
CA GLY A 149 -7.25 -7.75 -14.73
C GLY A 149 -8.36 -8.06 -13.72
N LYS A 150 -8.02 -8.43 -12.50
CA LYS A 150 -8.98 -8.74 -11.43
C LYS A 150 -8.78 -7.82 -10.23
N LEU A 151 -9.87 -7.57 -9.53
CA LEU A 151 -9.88 -6.89 -8.25
C LEU A 151 -10.32 -7.86 -7.18
N VAL A 152 -9.68 -7.82 -6.03
CA VAL A 152 -10.12 -8.55 -4.85
C VAL A 152 -10.26 -7.59 -3.67
N ALA A 153 -11.34 -7.73 -2.91
CA ALA A 153 -11.57 -6.96 -1.69
C ALA A 153 -12.32 -7.80 -0.65
N MET A 154 -12.19 -7.42 0.60
CA MET A 154 -12.89 -8.03 1.72
C MET A 154 -13.76 -6.99 2.41
N THR A 155 -15.00 -7.35 2.73
CA THR A 155 -15.92 -6.47 3.47
C THR A 155 -15.63 -6.49 4.97
N GLY A 156 -16.12 -5.50 5.70
CA GLY A 156 -16.04 -5.47 7.16
C GLY A 156 -16.70 -6.66 7.86
N SER A 157 -17.59 -7.38 7.19
CA SER A 157 -18.21 -8.62 7.69
C SER A 157 -17.48 -9.90 7.28
N GLY A 158 -16.34 -9.80 6.59
CA GLY A 158 -15.50 -10.94 6.24
C GLY A 158 -15.91 -11.69 4.98
N VAL A 159 -16.71 -11.08 4.11
CA VAL A 159 -16.95 -11.59 2.75
C VAL A 159 -15.81 -11.11 1.85
N ILE A 160 -15.13 -12.02 1.19
CA ILE A 160 -14.15 -11.72 0.15
C ILE A 160 -14.79 -11.93 -1.22
N ALA A 161 -14.54 -11.00 -2.16
CA ALA A 161 -15.02 -11.10 -3.53
C ALA A 161 -13.93 -10.75 -4.54
N CYS A 162 -13.93 -11.47 -5.66
CA CYS A 162 -13.10 -11.18 -6.81
C CYS A 162 -13.98 -10.70 -7.97
N ILE A 163 -13.56 -9.59 -8.58
CA ILE A 163 -14.29 -8.86 -9.60
C ILE A 163 -13.41 -8.72 -10.84
N ASP A 164 -14.01 -8.88 -12.04
CA ASP A 164 -13.36 -8.48 -13.28
C ASP A 164 -13.18 -6.95 -13.31
N ALA A 165 -11.95 -6.48 -13.36
CA ALA A 165 -11.62 -5.06 -13.30
C ALA A 165 -12.13 -4.27 -14.52
N LYS A 166 -12.42 -4.93 -15.64
CA LYS A 166 -12.87 -4.27 -16.87
C LYS A 166 -14.34 -3.85 -16.79
N ASN A 167 -15.20 -4.70 -16.21
CA ASN A 167 -16.66 -4.55 -16.32
C ASN A 167 -17.41 -4.71 -15.00
N GLY A 168 -16.74 -4.97 -13.87
CA GLY A 168 -17.37 -5.12 -12.57
C GLY A 168 -18.08 -6.47 -12.36
N LYS A 169 -17.96 -7.43 -13.28
CA LYS A 169 -18.56 -8.75 -13.12
C LYS A 169 -17.93 -9.49 -11.94
N LYS A 170 -18.74 -9.95 -10.98
CA LYS A 170 -18.27 -10.82 -9.91
C LYS A 170 -17.87 -12.16 -10.48
N LEU A 171 -16.61 -12.57 -10.24
CA LEU A 171 -16.04 -13.84 -10.69
C LEU A 171 -16.27 -14.94 -9.66
N TRP A 172 -16.04 -14.61 -8.39
CA TRP A 172 -16.32 -15.47 -7.24
C TRP A 172 -16.43 -14.65 -5.97
N ASP A 173 -17.06 -15.20 -4.94
CA ASP A 173 -17.05 -14.67 -3.58
C ASP A 173 -17.11 -15.80 -2.54
N LYS A 174 -16.70 -15.51 -1.31
CA LYS A 174 -16.73 -16.43 -0.17
C LYS A 174 -16.97 -15.69 1.13
N ASN A 175 -17.75 -16.26 2.01
CA ASN A 175 -17.88 -15.75 3.39
C ASN A 175 -16.80 -16.42 4.26
N LEU A 176 -15.62 -15.78 4.33
CA LEU A 176 -14.50 -16.32 5.12
C LEU A 176 -14.80 -16.29 6.62
N ALA A 177 -15.53 -15.27 7.07
CA ALA A 177 -15.86 -15.14 8.48
C ALA A 177 -16.74 -16.29 8.98
N GLU A 178 -17.73 -16.70 8.19
CA GLU A 178 -18.57 -17.85 8.50
C GLU A 178 -17.80 -19.16 8.36
N THR A 179 -17.07 -19.33 7.26
CA THR A 179 -16.30 -20.55 6.98
C THR A 179 -15.31 -20.88 8.09
N TYR A 180 -14.59 -19.86 8.57
CA TYR A 180 -13.51 -20.04 9.54
C TYR A 180 -13.88 -19.66 10.98
N GLU A 181 -15.14 -19.27 11.24
CA GLU A 181 -15.63 -18.86 12.56
C GLU A 181 -14.80 -17.71 13.14
N THR A 182 -14.70 -16.60 12.35
CA THR A 182 -13.87 -15.45 12.68
C THR A 182 -14.20 -14.84 14.03
N GLN A 183 -13.20 -14.59 14.84
CA GLN A 183 -13.29 -13.92 16.11
C GLN A 183 -13.12 -12.40 15.93
N PHE A 184 -14.23 -11.73 15.63
CA PHE A 184 -14.24 -10.29 15.37
C PHE A 184 -13.85 -9.46 16.59
N GLY A 185 -13.09 -8.40 16.34
CA GLY A 185 -13.07 -7.23 17.21
C GLY A 185 -14.33 -6.38 17.04
N PRO A 186 -14.46 -5.26 17.80
CA PRO A 186 -15.68 -4.42 17.80
C PRO A 186 -15.97 -3.72 16.46
N TRP A 187 -14.99 -3.63 15.55
CA TRP A 187 -15.11 -2.90 14.28
C TRP A 187 -15.10 -3.78 13.02
N GLY A 188 -15.25 -5.09 13.16
CA GLY A 188 -15.25 -6.01 12.02
C GLY A 188 -13.86 -6.28 11.47
N MET A 189 -13.75 -6.48 10.15
CA MET A 189 -12.48 -6.64 9.44
C MET A 189 -12.14 -5.38 8.66
N ALA A 190 -10.83 -5.04 8.57
CA ALA A 190 -10.35 -3.87 7.84
C ALA A 190 -9.07 -4.14 7.03
N GLU A 191 -8.71 -5.41 6.87
CA GLU A 191 -7.54 -5.81 6.12
C GLU A 191 -7.72 -5.53 4.62
N SER A 192 -6.81 -4.73 4.05
CA SER A 192 -6.62 -4.65 2.60
C SER A 192 -5.69 -5.78 2.17
N LEU A 193 -6.18 -6.62 1.27
CA LEU A 193 -5.59 -7.92 0.98
C LEU A 193 -4.24 -7.82 0.25
N VAL A 194 -3.37 -8.79 0.49
CA VAL A 194 -2.14 -8.99 -0.28
C VAL A 194 -2.38 -10.03 -1.36
N VAL A 195 -1.95 -9.73 -2.59
CA VAL A 195 -1.92 -10.70 -3.70
C VAL A 195 -0.47 -10.90 -4.11
N LYS A 196 -0.06 -12.16 -4.27
CA LYS A 196 1.27 -12.53 -4.76
C LYS A 196 1.23 -13.91 -5.41
N ASP A 197 1.87 -14.04 -6.57
CA ASP A 197 1.99 -15.31 -7.31
C ASP A 197 0.62 -15.98 -7.54
N GLY A 198 -0.40 -15.19 -7.92
CA GLY A 198 -1.77 -15.65 -8.17
C GLY A 198 -2.54 -16.14 -6.93
N LYS A 199 -2.04 -15.81 -5.73
CA LYS A 199 -2.68 -16.14 -4.45
C LYS A 199 -3.10 -14.87 -3.73
N VAL A 200 -4.28 -14.91 -3.12
CA VAL A 200 -4.81 -13.88 -2.22
C VAL A 200 -4.63 -14.37 -0.79
N PHE A 201 -4.03 -13.54 0.06
CA PHE A 201 -3.85 -13.87 1.47
C PHE A 201 -4.85 -13.08 2.31
N ALA A 202 -5.50 -13.74 3.24
CA ALA A 202 -6.45 -13.15 4.18
C ALA A 202 -6.21 -13.66 5.60
N THR A 203 -6.11 -12.72 6.55
CA THR A 203 -6.00 -13.02 7.97
C THR A 203 -7.39 -13.17 8.55
N VAL A 204 -7.89 -14.38 8.70
CA VAL A 204 -9.26 -14.65 9.08
C VAL A 204 -9.47 -14.74 10.60
N CYS A 205 -8.42 -14.97 11.38
CA CYS A 205 -8.42 -15.08 12.85
C CYS A 205 -9.63 -15.88 13.38
N GLY A 206 -9.90 -17.00 12.72
CA GLY A 206 -11.01 -17.86 13.06
C GLY A 206 -10.64 -18.93 14.05
N ARG A 207 -11.64 -19.62 14.60
CA ARG A 207 -11.41 -20.81 15.41
C ARG A 207 -10.80 -21.96 14.61
N LYS A 208 -11.04 -22.00 13.29
CA LYS A 208 -10.55 -23.04 12.40
C LYS A 208 -9.20 -22.69 11.77
N ALA A 209 -8.95 -21.42 11.46
CA ALA A 209 -7.70 -20.98 10.85
C ALA A 209 -7.34 -19.57 11.31
N LEU A 210 -6.03 -19.27 11.37
CA LEU A 210 -5.48 -17.94 11.54
C LEU A 210 -5.55 -17.14 10.23
N ALA A 211 -5.06 -17.73 9.16
CA ALA A 211 -4.97 -17.13 7.84
C ALA A 211 -5.14 -18.16 6.75
N VAL A 212 -5.51 -17.70 5.55
CA VAL A 212 -5.73 -18.55 4.39
C VAL A 212 -5.10 -17.94 3.14
N ALA A 213 -4.66 -18.78 2.21
CA ALA A 213 -4.41 -18.38 0.83
C ALA A 213 -5.47 -18.96 -0.08
N LEU A 214 -6.01 -18.12 -0.95
CA LEU A 214 -6.96 -18.49 -1.98
C LEU A 214 -6.33 -18.28 -3.35
N LYS A 215 -6.69 -19.12 -4.34
CA LYS A 215 -6.33 -18.83 -5.73
C LYS A 215 -7.09 -17.60 -6.22
N MET A 216 -6.39 -16.65 -6.82
CA MET A 216 -7.00 -15.47 -7.43
C MET A 216 -7.95 -15.83 -8.58
N ALA A 217 -7.75 -16.99 -9.20
CA ALA A 217 -8.52 -17.44 -10.34
C ALA A 217 -9.98 -17.78 -9.99
N ASP A 218 -10.18 -18.55 -8.91
CA ASP A 218 -11.47 -19.16 -8.58
C ASP A 218 -11.84 -19.16 -7.09
N GLY A 219 -10.96 -18.59 -6.23
CA GLY A 219 -11.16 -18.55 -4.80
C GLY A 219 -10.96 -19.89 -4.09
N SER A 220 -10.47 -20.94 -4.76
CA SER A 220 -10.19 -22.23 -4.09
C SER A 220 -9.05 -22.08 -3.08
N VAL A 221 -9.13 -22.79 -1.96
CA VAL A 221 -8.12 -22.74 -0.90
C VAL A 221 -6.82 -23.41 -1.38
N VAL A 222 -5.70 -22.73 -1.19
CA VAL A 222 -4.36 -23.24 -1.46
C VAL A 222 -3.74 -23.84 -0.20
N TRP A 223 -3.83 -23.06 0.90
CA TRP A 223 -3.37 -23.48 2.22
C TRP A 223 -4.10 -22.71 3.33
N GLU A 224 -4.04 -23.25 4.51
CA GLU A 224 -4.57 -22.69 5.74
C GLU A 224 -3.49 -22.72 6.81
N VAL A 225 -3.39 -21.62 7.59
CA VAL A 225 -2.57 -21.58 8.79
C VAL A 225 -3.44 -21.96 9.98
N PRO A 226 -3.02 -22.92 10.82
CA PRO A 226 -3.79 -23.31 12.01
C PRO A 226 -4.15 -22.12 12.89
N SER A 227 -5.31 -22.17 13.52
CA SER A 227 -5.76 -21.13 14.44
C SER A 227 -4.80 -21.01 15.62
N ASN A 228 -4.54 -19.78 16.02
CA ASN A 228 -3.83 -19.47 17.28
C ASN A 228 -4.79 -18.96 18.37
N ASN A 229 -6.11 -19.06 18.14
CA ASN A 229 -7.19 -18.63 19.03
C ASN A 229 -7.13 -17.14 19.42
N ASP A 230 -6.52 -16.29 18.59
CA ASP A 230 -6.47 -14.86 18.82
C ASP A 230 -7.51 -14.11 17.95
N ARG A 231 -7.92 -12.93 18.41
CA ARG A 231 -8.89 -12.08 17.67
C ARG A 231 -8.22 -11.39 16.49
N CYS A 232 -9.04 -11.01 15.50
CA CYS A 232 -8.57 -10.16 14.43
C CYS A 232 -8.05 -8.82 14.95
N ALA A 233 -6.94 -8.40 14.37
CA ALA A 233 -6.55 -7.01 14.27
C ALA A 233 -7.19 -6.37 13.02
N TYR A 234 -6.79 -5.13 12.72
CA TYR A 234 -7.29 -4.35 11.57
C TYR A 234 -6.14 -4.04 10.60
N VAL A 235 -5.14 -4.91 10.57
CA VAL A 235 -3.84 -4.70 9.93
C VAL A 235 -3.82 -5.34 8.56
N SER A 236 -3.39 -4.56 7.56
CA SER A 236 -3.02 -5.12 6.25
C SER A 236 -1.61 -5.71 6.33
N PRO A 237 -1.39 -6.96 5.92
CA PRO A 237 -0.07 -7.60 5.98
C PRO A 237 0.97 -6.92 5.09
N ALA A 238 2.24 -7.10 5.44
CA ALA A 238 3.39 -6.73 4.64
C ALA A 238 4.32 -7.93 4.42
N LEU A 239 5.16 -7.83 3.39
CA LEU A 239 6.19 -8.82 3.09
C LEU A 239 7.54 -8.35 3.65
N CYS A 240 8.22 -9.21 4.41
CA CYS A 240 9.58 -8.98 4.89
C CYS A 240 10.43 -10.20 4.54
N GLU A 241 11.50 -9.99 3.76
CA GLU A 241 12.41 -11.06 3.33
C GLU A 241 11.70 -12.31 2.77
N GLY A 242 10.61 -12.10 2.04
CA GLY A 242 9.80 -13.17 1.45
C GLY A 242 8.80 -13.84 2.39
N GLN A 243 8.70 -13.43 3.65
CA GLN A 243 7.68 -13.87 4.59
C GLN A 243 6.54 -12.88 4.67
N LEU A 244 5.33 -13.39 4.81
CA LEU A 244 4.13 -12.60 5.09
C LEU A 244 4.06 -12.33 6.60
N ILE A 245 4.08 -11.07 6.98
CA ILE A 245 3.98 -10.64 8.37
C ILE A 245 2.52 -10.36 8.70
N LEU A 246 1.94 -11.22 9.50
CA LEU A 246 0.56 -11.13 9.99
C LEU A 246 0.56 -10.56 11.40
N MET A 247 -0.44 -9.75 11.73
CA MET A 247 -0.63 -9.22 13.07
C MET A 247 -2.07 -9.47 13.52
N THR A 248 -2.22 -10.12 14.66
CA THR A 248 -3.48 -10.33 15.34
C THR A 248 -3.61 -9.40 16.55
N ALA A 249 -4.60 -9.56 17.39
CA ALA A 249 -4.81 -8.71 18.57
C ALA A 249 -3.60 -8.72 19.51
N SER A 250 -2.92 -9.87 19.68
CA SER A 250 -1.82 -10.01 20.62
C SER A 250 -0.52 -10.56 20.04
N LYS A 251 -0.52 -11.01 18.77
CA LYS A 251 0.61 -11.73 18.18
C LYS A 251 1.06 -11.16 16.85
N VAL A 252 2.34 -11.34 16.57
CA VAL A 252 2.94 -11.13 15.23
C VAL A 252 3.46 -12.48 14.74
N THR A 253 3.09 -12.85 13.51
CA THR A 253 3.38 -14.17 12.94
C THR A 253 4.01 -14.02 11.57
N GLY A 254 5.15 -14.65 11.34
CA GLY A 254 5.78 -14.79 10.03
C GLY A 254 5.34 -16.08 9.35
N VAL A 255 4.80 -15.97 8.14
CA VAL A 255 4.27 -17.09 7.37
C VAL A 255 4.96 -17.18 6.01
N ASN A 256 5.32 -18.38 5.58
CA ASN A 256 5.78 -18.63 4.22
C ASN A 256 4.59 -18.50 3.24
N PRO A 257 4.57 -17.52 2.33
CA PRO A 257 3.42 -17.29 1.46
C PRO A 257 3.20 -18.38 0.41
N ALA A 258 4.22 -19.20 0.12
CA ALA A 258 4.09 -20.30 -0.82
C ALA A 258 3.34 -21.51 -0.22
N THR A 259 3.58 -21.79 1.07
CA THR A 259 3.16 -23.05 1.73
C THR A 259 2.18 -22.87 2.89
N GLY A 260 2.03 -21.66 3.43
CA GLY A 260 1.27 -21.41 4.66
C GLY A 260 1.99 -21.84 5.95
N LYS A 261 3.23 -22.33 5.85
CA LYS A 261 4.00 -22.73 7.04
C LYS A 261 4.29 -21.51 7.91
N VAL A 262 3.94 -21.60 9.20
CA VAL A 262 4.39 -20.65 10.22
C VAL A 262 5.89 -20.81 10.38
N CYS A 263 6.64 -19.75 10.13
CA CYS A 263 8.07 -19.70 10.31
C CYS A 263 8.44 -19.38 11.76
N TRP A 264 7.69 -18.47 12.35
CA TRP A 264 7.83 -18.02 13.74
C TRP A 264 6.57 -17.27 14.18
N GLN A 265 6.41 -17.13 15.49
CA GLN A 265 5.38 -16.30 16.12
C GLN A 265 5.96 -15.69 17.40
N THR A 266 5.59 -14.45 17.69
CA THR A 266 5.96 -13.75 18.93
C THR A 266 4.77 -12.98 19.48
N ASP A 267 4.74 -12.79 20.80
CA ASP A 267 3.72 -11.99 21.45
C ASP A 267 4.04 -10.49 21.32
N TYR A 268 3.11 -9.74 20.77
CA TYR A 268 3.21 -8.27 20.74
C TYR A 268 2.82 -7.66 22.08
N ALA A 269 1.87 -8.27 22.78
CA ALA A 269 1.33 -7.80 24.05
C ALA A 269 2.39 -7.68 25.16
N GLU A 270 3.52 -8.40 25.06
CA GLU A 270 4.64 -8.29 26.00
C GLU A 270 5.23 -6.87 26.05
N TYR A 271 5.17 -6.14 24.93
CA TYR A 271 5.74 -4.79 24.78
C TYR A 271 4.67 -3.70 24.86
N ALA A 272 3.41 -4.08 24.74
CA ALA A 272 2.29 -3.16 24.81
C ALA A 272 1.97 -2.82 26.29
N ARG A 273 1.48 -1.59 26.51
CA ARG A 273 0.95 -1.25 27.84
C ARG A 273 -0.36 -2.00 28.09
N PRO A 274 -0.56 -2.57 29.29
CA PRO A 274 -1.87 -3.08 29.65
C PRO A 274 -2.93 -1.97 29.54
N SER A 275 -3.86 -2.09 28.63
CA SER A 275 -4.95 -1.13 28.47
C SER A 275 -6.24 -1.83 28.02
N ARG A 276 -7.38 -1.14 28.20
CA ARG A 276 -8.68 -1.61 27.69
C ARG A 276 -8.72 -1.69 26.15
N SER A 277 -7.80 -0.99 25.49
CA SER A 277 -7.67 -0.94 24.04
C SER A 277 -6.66 -1.94 23.48
N GLN A 278 -6.15 -2.86 24.29
CA GLN A 278 -5.23 -3.89 23.85
C GLN A 278 -5.80 -4.72 22.70
N GLY A 279 -5.00 -4.93 21.67
CA GLY A 279 -5.41 -5.67 20.46
C GLY A 279 -6.12 -4.85 19.41
N ILE A 280 -6.11 -3.52 19.50
CA ILE A 280 -6.57 -2.63 18.43
C ILE A 280 -5.37 -2.21 17.57
N ASN A 281 -4.83 -3.16 16.82
CA ASN A 281 -3.71 -2.93 15.91
C ASN A 281 -4.26 -2.58 14.53
N CYS A 282 -3.90 -1.42 13.96
CA CYS A 282 -4.49 -0.91 12.72
C CYS A 282 -3.45 -0.59 11.63
N ASN A 283 -2.17 -0.50 11.99
CA ASN A 283 -1.14 -0.02 11.09
C ASN A 283 -0.41 -1.18 10.40
N PRO A 284 -0.23 -1.13 9.06
CA PRO A 284 0.57 -2.12 8.37
C PRO A 284 2.03 -2.06 8.86
N PRO A 285 2.74 -3.20 8.93
CA PRO A 285 4.15 -3.21 9.25
C PRO A 285 4.96 -2.34 8.28
N VAL A 286 5.85 -1.50 8.82
CA VAL A 286 6.83 -0.76 8.02
C VAL A 286 8.07 -1.60 7.87
N VAL A 287 8.50 -1.85 6.63
CA VAL A 287 9.56 -2.83 6.34
C VAL A 287 10.74 -2.16 5.62
N LYS A 288 11.96 -2.47 6.07
CA LYS A 288 13.21 -2.14 5.37
C LYS A 288 14.24 -3.24 5.58
N GLY A 289 14.63 -3.91 4.49
CA GLY A 289 15.50 -5.08 4.56
C GLY A 289 14.90 -6.19 5.42
N ASN A 290 15.69 -6.72 6.35
CA ASN A 290 15.28 -7.75 7.29
C ASN A 290 14.61 -7.20 8.58
N ARG A 291 14.34 -5.89 8.66
CA ARG A 291 13.70 -5.24 9.80
C ARG A 291 12.29 -4.79 9.47
N PHE A 292 11.44 -4.85 10.48
CA PHE A 292 10.10 -4.30 10.37
C PHE A 292 9.62 -3.73 11.71
N PHE A 293 8.91 -2.62 11.62
CA PHE A 293 8.29 -1.97 12.78
C PHE A 293 6.78 -2.21 12.74
N VAL A 294 6.24 -2.68 13.85
CA VAL A 294 4.80 -2.83 14.09
C VAL A 294 4.36 -1.87 15.16
N SER A 295 3.14 -1.36 15.06
CA SER A 295 2.60 -0.39 16.00
C SER A 295 1.10 -0.59 16.18
N ALA A 296 0.64 -0.33 17.37
CA ALA A 296 -0.77 -0.19 17.69
C ALA A 296 -1.01 1.17 18.34
N GLY A 297 -2.05 1.86 17.93
CA GLY A 297 -2.50 3.08 18.57
C GLY A 297 -2.96 2.83 20.03
N TYR A 298 -3.62 3.80 20.62
CA TYR A 298 -4.24 3.67 21.93
C TYR A 298 -3.25 3.49 23.08
N ASP A 299 -2.12 4.20 23.02
CA ASP A 299 -1.04 4.17 24.02
C ASP A 299 -0.37 2.79 24.17
N GLN A 300 -0.38 1.99 23.10
CA GLN A 300 0.28 0.69 23.06
C GLN A 300 1.74 0.77 22.60
N GLY A 301 2.10 1.80 21.86
CA GLY A 301 3.43 1.96 21.30
C GLY A 301 3.70 1.08 20.09
N GLY A 302 4.97 0.89 19.79
CA GLY A 302 5.43 0.08 18.66
C GLY A 302 6.75 -0.64 18.96
N VAL A 303 7.02 -1.67 18.16
CA VAL A 303 8.18 -2.57 18.34
C VAL A 303 8.91 -2.74 17.00
N MET A 304 10.22 -2.57 17.04
CA MET A 304 11.12 -2.91 15.94
C MET A 304 11.61 -4.35 16.10
N TYR A 305 11.32 -5.15 15.10
CA TYR A 305 11.83 -6.50 14.98
C TYR A 305 12.87 -6.62 13.86
N GLU A 306 13.81 -7.53 14.05
CA GLU A 306 14.74 -7.99 13.02
C GLU A 306 14.55 -9.49 12.82
N LEU A 307 14.36 -9.92 11.57
CA LEU A 307 14.36 -11.34 11.22
C LEU A 307 15.74 -11.94 11.47
N LEU A 308 15.77 -13.11 12.11
CA LEU A 308 17.01 -13.87 12.27
C LEU A 308 17.53 -14.35 10.90
N PRO A 309 18.84 -14.58 10.74
CA PRO A 309 19.44 -14.99 9.45
C PRO A 309 18.83 -16.28 8.87
N ASP A 310 18.41 -17.22 9.71
CA ASP A 310 17.75 -18.47 9.31
C ASP A 310 16.26 -18.29 9.01
N LYS A 311 15.72 -17.08 9.22
CA LYS A 311 14.31 -16.71 9.04
C LYS A 311 13.31 -17.53 9.86
N LYS A 312 13.77 -18.17 10.96
CA LYS A 312 12.94 -18.99 11.86
C LYS A 312 12.58 -18.29 13.16
N GLY A 313 12.88 -17.01 13.28
CA GLY A 313 12.57 -16.20 14.44
C GLY A 313 12.78 -14.72 14.18
N VAL A 314 12.42 -13.94 15.19
CA VAL A 314 12.66 -12.49 15.23
C VAL A 314 13.35 -12.12 16.52
N LYS A 315 14.11 -11.04 16.47
CA LYS A 315 14.71 -10.39 17.64
C LYS A 315 14.11 -9.00 17.78
N MET A 316 13.63 -8.65 18.97
CA MET A 316 13.28 -7.28 19.28
C MET A 316 14.57 -6.46 19.38
N ILE A 317 14.62 -5.35 18.65
CA ILE A 317 15.76 -4.43 18.60
C ILE A 317 15.54 -3.25 19.54
N TRP A 318 14.35 -2.64 19.45
CA TRP A 318 13.92 -1.56 20.32
C TRP A 318 12.38 -1.47 20.32
N ASN A 319 11.84 -0.80 21.31
CA ASN A 319 10.43 -0.42 21.34
C ASN A 319 10.29 1.08 21.59
N SER A 320 9.14 1.63 21.25
CA SER A 320 8.82 3.04 21.44
C SER A 320 7.40 3.18 21.97
N LYS A 321 7.22 4.06 22.94
CA LYS A 321 5.91 4.46 23.46
C LYS A 321 5.40 5.76 22.86
N VAL A 322 6.16 6.33 21.92
CA VAL A 322 5.90 7.65 21.33
C VAL A 322 5.27 7.51 19.94
N LEU A 323 5.72 6.55 19.13
CA LEU A 323 5.20 6.32 17.78
C LEU A 323 4.14 5.22 17.82
N ASP A 324 2.91 5.62 17.99
CA ASP A 324 1.75 4.74 18.11
C ASP A 324 0.52 5.30 17.36
N PRO A 325 0.63 5.47 16.03
CA PRO A 325 -0.44 6.07 15.23
C PRO A 325 -1.75 5.29 15.37
N HIS A 326 -2.87 6.01 15.27
CA HIS A 326 -4.22 5.45 15.36
C HIS A 326 -4.45 4.39 14.27
N HIS A 327 -4.70 4.82 13.04
CA HIS A 327 -4.77 3.99 11.83
C HIS A 327 -4.09 4.71 10.64
N ASP A 328 -3.15 5.56 10.96
CA ASP A 328 -2.64 6.60 10.07
C ASP A 328 -1.50 6.10 9.19
N GLY A 329 -0.93 4.95 9.54
CA GLY A 329 0.25 4.41 8.87
C GLY A 329 1.51 5.23 9.11
N MET A 330 2.64 4.66 8.73
CA MET A 330 3.96 5.24 8.92
C MET A 330 4.77 5.12 7.63
N VAL A 331 5.86 5.90 7.52
CA VAL A 331 6.79 5.86 6.39
C VAL A 331 8.21 5.77 6.92
N GLU A 332 8.98 4.77 6.47
CA GLU A 332 10.43 4.78 6.61
C GLU A 332 11.05 5.55 5.46
N LEU A 333 11.97 6.49 5.74
CA LEU A 333 12.72 7.23 4.75
C LEU A 333 14.10 7.57 5.31
N ASP A 334 15.16 7.19 4.58
CA ASP A 334 16.56 7.55 4.86
C ASP A 334 17.00 7.27 6.31
N GLY A 335 16.58 6.13 6.87
CA GLY A 335 16.94 5.72 8.22
C GLY A 335 16.14 6.40 9.33
N LYS A 336 15.01 6.98 9.00
CA LYS A 336 14.04 7.56 9.91
C LYS A 336 12.67 6.93 9.68
N ILE A 337 11.84 6.86 10.71
CA ILE A 337 10.44 6.49 10.60
C ILE A 337 9.56 7.65 11.04
N TYR A 338 8.63 8.02 10.17
CA TYR A 338 7.71 9.14 10.34
C TYR A 338 6.29 8.63 10.52
N GLY A 339 5.57 9.24 11.44
CA GLY A 339 4.17 8.92 11.72
C GLY A 339 3.56 9.91 12.68
N SER A 340 2.46 9.51 13.31
CA SER A 340 1.82 10.27 14.39
C SER A 340 1.81 9.46 15.68
N SER A 341 1.51 10.13 16.81
CA SER A 341 1.22 9.47 18.08
C SER A 341 -0.27 9.50 18.38
N TRP A 342 -0.70 8.64 19.29
CA TRP A 342 -2.05 8.67 19.86
C TRP A 342 -1.99 9.13 21.32
N ILE A 343 -2.46 10.34 21.60
CA ILE A 343 -2.66 10.83 22.97
C ILE A 343 -4.08 10.47 23.43
N ASN A 344 -5.05 10.67 22.55
CA ASN A 344 -6.43 10.23 22.68
C ASN A 344 -7.11 10.26 21.28
N ASN A 345 -8.39 9.90 21.19
CA ASN A 345 -9.10 9.86 19.90
C ASN A 345 -9.13 11.21 19.15
N ASN A 346 -8.93 12.32 19.83
CA ASN A 346 -8.99 13.67 19.26
C ASN A 346 -7.63 14.35 19.12
N SER A 347 -6.56 13.76 19.64
CA SER A 347 -5.24 14.41 19.65
C SER A 347 -4.09 13.44 19.60
N GLY A 348 -3.01 13.91 19.04
CA GLY A 348 -1.70 13.28 18.95
C GLY A 348 -0.65 14.28 18.52
N ASN A 349 0.56 13.81 18.31
CA ASN A 349 1.68 14.59 17.80
C ASN A 349 2.19 13.96 16.50
N TRP A 350 3.01 14.72 15.77
CA TRP A 350 3.76 14.22 14.61
C TRP A 350 5.15 13.81 15.08
N VAL A 351 5.55 12.59 14.78
CA VAL A 351 6.69 11.92 15.38
C VAL A 351 7.66 11.44 14.31
N CYS A 352 8.94 11.62 14.58
CA CYS A 352 10.03 11.01 13.81
C CYS A 352 10.98 10.31 14.77
N LEU A 353 11.28 9.04 14.48
CA LEU A 353 12.27 8.26 15.22
C LEU A 353 13.41 7.82 14.31
N ASN A 354 14.57 7.62 14.91
CA ASN A 354 15.67 6.96 14.24
C ASN A 354 15.37 5.47 14.04
N TRP A 355 15.42 5.00 12.80
CA TRP A 355 15.12 3.62 12.42
C TRP A 355 16.01 2.57 13.08
N LYS A 356 17.29 2.92 13.34
CA LYS A 356 18.27 1.98 13.86
C LYS A 356 18.07 1.69 15.35
N ASN A 357 17.73 2.71 16.17
CA ASN A 357 17.75 2.64 17.62
C ASN A 357 16.48 3.16 18.33
N GLY A 358 15.51 3.68 17.58
CA GLY A 358 14.25 4.18 18.14
C GLY A 358 14.33 5.53 18.86
N ASN A 359 15.50 6.21 18.83
CA ASN A 359 15.62 7.52 19.45
C ASN A 359 14.68 8.53 18.79
N VAL A 360 14.01 9.31 19.63
CA VAL A 360 13.13 10.39 19.17
C VAL A 360 13.97 11.49 18.53
N ILE A 361 13.68 11.81 17.27
CA ILE A 361 14.27 12.93 16.53
C ILE A 361 13.42 14.17 16.77
N TYR A 362 12.10 14.02 16.59
CA TYR A 362 11.13 15.03 17.02
C TYR A 362 9.79 14.38 17.43
N ASP A 363 9.06 15.12 18.29
CA ASP A 363 7.70 14.83 18.73
C ASP A 363 6.99 16.19 18.85
N GLN A 364 6.24 16.59 17.80
CA GLN A 364 5.79 17.96 17.62
C GLN A 364 4.29 18.05 17.38
N GLN A 365 3.69 19.09 17.91
CA GLN A 365 2.29 19.41 17.70
C GLN A 365 2.08 20.20 16.42
N TRP A 366 0.99 19.90 15.72
CA TRP A 366 0.49 20.67 14.59
C TRP A 366 -1.02 20.71 14.62
N GLU A 367 -1.62 21.80 14.11
CA GLU A 367 -3.07 21.94 13.98
C GLU A 367 -3.84 21.63 15.29
N ARG A 368 -3.42 22.26 16.39
CA ARG A 368 -4.01 22.04 17.73
C ARG A 368 -3.98 20.58 18.17
N ARG A 369 -2.81 19.94 18.05
CA ARG A 369 -2.56 18.52 18.35
C ARG A 369 -3.27 17.53 17.43
N GLY A 370 -3.45 17.91 16.17
CA GLY A 370 -3.94 16.97 15.17
C GLY A 370 -2.92 15.88 14.89
N LYS A 371 -3.40 14.66 14.73
CA LYS A 371 -2.64 13.48 14.26
C LYS A 371 -3.21 13.03 12.93
N GLY A 372 -2.54 12.12 12.25
CA GLY A 372 -3.07 11.62 10.98
C GLY A 372 -2.04 10.89 10.11
N ILE A 373 -2.40 10.71 8.89
CA ILE A 373 -1.77 9.87 7.89
C ILE A 373 -0.49 10.51 7.37
N VAL A 374 0.53 9.67 7.16
CA VAL A 374 1.78 10.04 6.48
C VAL A 374 1.96 9.17 5.24
N ILE A 375 2.24 9.83 4.10
CA ILE A 375 2.71 9.20 2.86
C ILE A 375 3.88 10.01 2.30
N TYR A 376 4.62 9.43 1.34
CA TYR A 376 5.81 10.04 0.75
C TYR A 376 5.75 9.99 -0.77
N ALA A 377 6.15 11.10 -1.42
CA ALA A 377 6.43 11.16 -2.85
C ALA A 377 7.41 12.29 -3.16
N ASP A 378 8.29 12.08 -4.12
CA ASP A 378 9.16 13.10 -4.73
C ASP A 378 9.85 14.03 -3.71
N GLY A 379 10.48 13.46 -2.68
CA GLY A 379 11.25 14.20 -1.68
C GLY A 379 10.42 14.94 -0.62
N MET A 380 9.09 14.75 -0.58
CA MET A 380 8.21 15.36 0.41
C MET A 380 7.36 14.31 1.12
N LEU A 381 7.08 14.54 2.40
CA LEU A 381 6.03 13.84 3.13
C LEU A 381 4.72 14.63 2.99
N TYR A 382 3.64 13.90 2.76
CA TYR A 382 2.28 14.44 2.73
C TYR A 382 1.60 13.97 4.01
N ILE A 383 1.20 14.91 4.86
CA ILE A 383 0.53 14.63 6.13
C ILE A 383 -0.93 15.04 6.03
N TYR A 384 -1.84 14.13 6.40
CA TYR A 384 -3.28 14.38 6.34
C TYR A 384 -3.89 14.22 7.73
N GLU A 385 -4.24 15.36 8.33
CA GLU A 385 -4.76 15.43 9.69
C GLU A 385 -6.22 14.91 9.74
N GLU A 386 -6.49 13.96 10.65
CA GLU A 386 -7.71 13.17 10.66
C GLU A 386 -8.96 13.91 11.17
N ARG A 387 -8.81 14.99 11.94
CA ARG A 387 -9.92 15.65 12.62
C ARG A 387 -10.47 16.84 11.84
N ARG A 388 -9.60 17.72 11.35
CA ARG A 388 -9.96 18.94 10.61
C ARG A 388 -9.75 18.81 9.12
N GLY A 389 -9.06 17.74 8.71
CA GLY A 389 -8.80 17.44 7.32
C GLY A 389 -7.82 18.40 6.68
N ARG A 390 -6.82 18.90 7.42
CA ARG A 390 -5.73 19.63 6.76
C ARG A 390 -4.74 18.68 6.13
N LEU A 391 -4.44 18.96 4.89
CA LEU A 391 -3.41 18.28 4.12
C LEU A 391 -2.16 19.19 4.10
N GLY A 392 -1.02 18.69 4.57
CA GLY A 392 0.23 19.42 4.66
C GLY A 392 1.36 18.79 3.85
N LEU A 393 2.24 19.62 3.31
CA LEU A 393 3.56 19.21 2.81
C LEU A 393 4.57 19.38 3.92
N LEU A 394 5.20 18.29 4.32
CA LEU A 394 6.23 18.25 5.35
C LEU A 394 7.58 17.92 4.70
N LYS A 395 8.59 18.71 5.00
CA LYS A 395 9.95 18.46 4.55
C LYS A 395 10.57 17.34 5.39
N PRO A 396 11.04 16.23 4.79
CA PRO A 396 11.77 15.21 5.54
C PRO A 396 13.05 15.77 6.16
N GLY A 397 13.35 15.40 7.41
CA GLY A 397 14.55 15.90 8.09
C GLY A 397 14.52 15.65 9.59
N ASP A 398 15.38 16.39 10.31
CA ASP A 398 15.53 16.31 11.77
C ASP A 398 14.60 17.28 12.51
N HIS A 399 13.89 18.12 11.77
CA HIS A 399 12.93 19.07 12.31
C HIS A 399 11.56 18.87 11.67
N PHE A 400 10.52 19.17 12.43
CA PHE A 400 9.16 19.18 11.93
C PHE A 400 8.88 20.50 11.21
N GLU A 401 8.94 20.50 9.87
CA GLU A 401 8.79 21.70 9.04
C GLU A 401 7.66 21.50 8.01
N VAL A 402 6.47 22.02 8.32
CA VAL A 402 5.36 22.06 7.36
C VAL A 402 5.55 23.26 6.43
N VAL A 403 5.82 22.98 5.16
CA VAL A 403 6.10 23.99 4.14
C VAL A 403 4.83 24.73 3.72
N SER A 404 3.75 23.99 3.52
CA SER A 404 2.44 24.53 3.14
C SER A 404 1.32 23.56 3.50
N SER A 405 0.09 24.07 3.65
CA SER A 405 -1.07 23.23 3.96
C SER A 405 -2.37 23.88 3.52
N PHE A 406 -3.39 23.06 3.24
CA PHE A 406 -4.75 23.54 2.95
C PHE A 406 -5.81 22.57 3.50
N PRO A 407 -7.02 23.04 3.78
CA PRO A 407 -8.10 22.21 4.29
C PRO A 407 -8.83 21.46 3.18
N ILE A 408 -9.19 20.20 3.43
CA ILE A 408 -10.11 19.42 2.59
C ILE A 408 -11.56 19.74 2.99
N ARG A 409 -12.33 20.35 2.08
CA ARG A 409 -13.66 20.90 2.35
C ARG A 409 -14.82 20.14 1.69
N PHE A 410 -14.55 19.02 1.03
CA PHE A 410 -15.57 18.16 0.39
C PHE A 410 -15.82 16.90 1.21
N GLY A 411 -16.85 16.14 0.84
CA GLY A 411 -17.21 14.85 1.44
C GLY A 411 -17.79 14.98 2.85
N SER A 412 -17.91 13.85 3.51
CA SER A 412 -18.56 13.72 4.82
C SER A 412 -17.77 12.80 5.75
N LYS A 413 -18.06 12.88 7.05
CA LYS A 413 -17.44 12.02 8.07
C LYS A 413 -15.95 12.30 8.27
N GLU A 414 -15.23 11.30 8.74
CA GLU A 414 -13.84 11.37 9.18
C GLU A 414 -12.85 11.44 8.00
N HIS A 415 -11.67 11.97 8.25
CA HIS A 415 -10.56 12.06 7.30
C HIS A 415 -9.58 10.89 7.49
N TRP A 416 -10.08 9.64 7.36
CA TRP A 416 -9.31 8.43 7.67
C TRP A 416 -8.80 7.67 6.44
N SER A 417 -9.16 8.11 5.26
CA SER A 417 -8.70 7.50 4.02
C SER A 417 -7.31 7.97 3.65
N HIS A 418 -6.39 7.05 3.39
CA HIS A 418 -5.03 7.39 3.00
C HIS A 418 -5.02 8.02 1.60
N PRO A 419 -4.43 9.20 1.42
CA PRO A 419 -4.24 9.79 0.10
C PRO A 419 -3.34 8.91 -0.78
N VAL A 420 -3.51 9.05 -2.10
CA VAL A 420 -2.74 8.31 -3.10
C VAL A 420 -2.20 9.30 -4.12
N ILE A 421 -0.96 9.09 -4.55
CA ILE A 421 -0.34 9.90 -5.60
C ILE A 421 0.01 9.01 -6.77
N SER A 422 -0.43 9.40 -7.97
CA SER A 422 -0.14 8.69 -9.21
C SER A 422 -0.25 9.65 -10.39
N ASP A 423 0.76 9.66 -11.28
CA ASP A 423 0.86 10.52 -12.47
C ASP A 423 0.77 12.03 -12.15
N GLY A 424 1.33 12.43 -11.02
CA GLY A 424 1.28 13.81 -10.56
C GLY A 424 -0.08 14.27 -10.09
N ILE A 425 -1.00 13.35 -9.87
CA ILE A 425 -2.33 13.61 -9.31
C ILE A 425 -2.39 13.06 -7.88
N LEU A 426 -2.81 13.92 -6.96
CA LEU A 426 -3.09 13.56 -5.58
C LEU A 426 -4.60 13.27 -5.45
N TYR A 427 -4.91 12.03 -5.15
CA TYR A 427 -6.28 11.59 -4.89
C TYR A 427 -6.54 11.60 -3.39
N VAL A 428 -7.56 12.33 -2.97
CA VAL A 428 -7.98 12.42 -1.57
C VAL A 428 -9.43 11.97 -1.45
N ARG A 429 -9.67 11.01 -0.56
CA ARG A 429 -11.02 10.58 -0.22
C ARG A 429 -11.42 11.11 1.16
N ARG A 430 -12.69 11.51 1.29
CA ARG A 430 -13.33 11.74 2.57
C ARG A 430 -14.75 11.17 2.56
N GLY A 431 -14.98 10.10 3.35
CA GLY A 431 -16.29 9.45 3.45
C GLY A 431 -16.85 9.03 2.09
N ASN A 432 -17.87 9.73 1.62
CA ASN A 432 -18.57 9.45 0.37
C ASN A 432 -17.97 10.13 -0.87
N ALA A 433 -16.92 10.93 -0.72
CA ALA A 433 -16.37 11.71 -1.83
C ALA A 433 -14.89 11.38 -2.11
N LEU A 434 -14.50 11.40 -3.39
CA LEU A 434 -13.14 11.33 -3.89
C LEU A 434 -12.85 12.54 -4.77
N ALA A 435 -11.75 13.22 -4.54
CA ALA A 435 -11.29 14.34 -5.36
C ALA A 435 -9.88 14.10 -5.89
N ALA A 436 -9.58 14.68 -7.04
CA ALA A 436 -8.27 14.66 -7.69
C ALA A 436 -7.67 16.06 -7.76
N PHE A 437 -6.43 16.23 -7.31
CA PHE A 437 -5.69 17.48 -7.33
C PHE A 437 -4.46 17.33 -8.23
N ASP A 438 -4.29 18.25 -9.16
CA ASP A 438 -3.06 18.30 -9.96
C ASP A 438 -1.93 18.94 -9.12
N ILE A 439 -0.95 18.13 -8.79
CA ILE A 439 0.21 18.55 -7.98
C ILE A 439 1.51 18.58 -8.78
N ARG A 440 1.43 18.54 -10.11
CA ARG A 440 2.59 18.65 -10.98
C ARG A 440 3.17 20.06 -10.94
N LYS A 441 4.49 20.16 -10.91
CA LYS A 441 5.18 21.44 -11.13
C LYS A 441 4.87 21.92 -12.55
N LYS A 442 4.26 23.10 -12.67
CA LYS A 442 4.08 23.75 -13.98
C LYS A 442 5.46 24.03 -14.58
N LYS A 443 5.62 23.68 -15.84
CA LYS A 443 6.84 24.00 -16.62
C LYS A 443 6.98 25.48 -16.86
#